data_c48052fa2c95233ef1df316381c86e34
#
_entry.id   c48052fa2c95233ef1df316381c86e34
#
_cell.length_a   1.000
_cell.length_b   1.000
_cell.length_c   1.000
_cell.angle_alpha   90.00
_cell.angle_beta   90.00
_cell.angle_gamma   90.00
#
_symmetry.space_group_name_H-M   'P 1'
#
loop_
_entity.id
_entity.type
_entity.pdbx_description
1 polymer ?
#
loop_
_entity_poly.entity_id
_entity_poly.type
_entity_poly.pdbx_seq_one_letter_code
_entity_poly.pdbx_strand_id
1 'polypeptide(L)'
;MYTFVYKVYFFLRRMGKHRAFSLQHEPKWYRCLLNYCEWFFNVLVTKWYDLWPNQRMSITKVKRKQRIIVSLTTYPKRIGTVWFTIETLMRQSVKADEIVLWLADSQFPGGLLTLPERLRQQQKRGLTIRFCDDLRSHKKYYYALQEYSNDLVILADDDLFYPRDTIKKLLRMHRAWPEDICCITAQVIEPTFLSKPSLWRNPQINECGLQHTDRIQAFTGSGTLIPPNALPREAFDKRAISCLCPYADDLWISFMAHRNGTKISTLKRWRPFPVSIYGTAKDSLYYINGEAGQNDVQWKNLLEYYGVMSDDGAKSAKGADKHKESVAENM
;
A
#
# COMPACT_ATOMS: atom_id res chain seq x y z
N MET A 1 -12.72 -2.51 -22.34
CA MET A 1 -11.32 -2.41 -22.76
C MET A 1 -10.36 -2.63 -21.60
N TYR A 2 -10.33 -1.82 -20.54
CA TYR A 2 -9.44 -1.97 -19.36
C TYR A 2 -9.36 -3.41 -18.84
N THR A 3 -10.52 -4.06 -18.57
CA THR A 3 -10.56 -5.43 -18.04
C THR A 3 -9.95 -6.47 -19.00
N PHE A 4 -10.06 -6.27 -20.30
CA PHE A 4 -9.50 -7.17 -21.30
C PHE A 4 -7.97 -7.03 -21.35
N VAL A 5 -7.47 -5.81 -21.46
CA VAL A 5 -6.01 -5.54 -21.52
C VAL A 5 -5.33 -6.01 -20.22
N TYR A 6 -5.99 -5.78 -19.07
CA TYR A 6 -5.50 -6.29 -17.79
C TYR A 6 -5.46 -7.82 -17.73
N LYS A 7 -6.45 -8.52 -18.34
CA LYS A 7 -6.43 -10.00 -18.41
C LYS A 7 -5.28 -10.51 -19.25
N VAL A 8 -4.96 -9.84 -20.36
CA VAL A 8 -3.80 -10.19 -21.21
C VAL A 8 -2.50 -9.99 -20.43
N TYR A 9 -2.31 -8.84 -19.81
CA TYR A 9 -1.16 -8.58 -18.95
C TYR A 9 -1.03 -9.63 -17.83
N PHE A 10 -2.14 -9.93 -17.17
CA PHE A 10 -2.20 -10.95 -16.12
C PHE A 10 -1.78 -12.34 -16.63
N PHE A 11 -2.27 -12.72 -17.82
CA PHE A 11 -1.92 -13.99 -18.44
C PHE A 11 -0.42 -14.07 -18.74
N LEU A 12 0.14 -13.03 -19.34
CA LEU A 12 1.57 -12.95 -19.61
C LEU A 12 2.40 -13.03 -18.32
N ARG A 13 2.06 -12.26 -17.29
CA ARG A 13 2.76 -12.31 -16.00
C ARG A 13 2.70 -13.69 -15.33
N ARG A 14 1.65 -14.46 -15.59
CA ARG A 14 1.49 -15.82 -15.08
C ARG A 14 2.36 -16.85 -15.80
N MET A 15 2.75 -16.57 -17.04
CA MET A 15 3.62 -17.45 -17.83
C MET A 15 5.09 -17.37 -17.38
N GLY A 16 5.51 -16.33 -16.68
CA GLY A 16 6.85 -16.19 -16.15
C GLY A 16 7.21 -17.32 -15.20
N LYS A 17 8.48 -17.74 -15.23
CA LYS A 17 9.01 -18.78 -14.35
C LYS A 17 9.03 -18.33 -12.89
N HIS A 18 9.28 -17.06 -12.67
CA HIS A 18 9.37 -16.46 -11.35
C HIS A 18 8.18 -15.53 -11.14
N ARG A 19 7.35 -15.85 -10.16
CA ARG A 19 6.23 -14.99 -9.72
C ARG A 19 6.70 -13.78 -8.91
N ALA A 20 8.00 -13.49 -8.98
CA ALA A 20 8.64 -12.42 -8.25
C ALA A 20 8.15 -11.04 -8.67
N PHE A 21 8.23 -10.08 -7.76
CA PHE A 21 7.99 -8.67 -8.04
C PHE A 21 9.00 -8.15 -9.07
N SER A 22 10.28 -8.52 -8.93
CA SER A 22 11.35 -8.18 -9.86
C SER A 22 11.43 -9.16 -11.03
N LEU A 23 11.54 -8.62 -12.23
CA LEU A 23 11.73 -9.38 -13.45
C LEU A 23 13.22 -9.70 -13.75
N GLN A 24 14.14 -9.38 -12.84
CA GLN A 24 15.58 -9.49 -13.09
C GLN A 24 16.04 -10.91 -13.46
N HIS A 25 15.36 -11.92 -12.93
CA HIS A 25 15.66 -13.33 -13.17
C HIS A 25 14.96 -13.92 -14.42
N GLU A 26 14.12 -13.13 -15.08
CA GLU A 26 13.42 -13.56 -16.28
C GLU A 26 14.27 -13.32 -17.54
N PRO A 27 14.11 -14.13 -18.60
CA PRO A 27 14.81 -13.92 -19.87
C PRO A 27 14.59 -12.51 -20.44
N LYS A 28 15.63 -11.94 -21.07
CA LYS A 28 15.60 -10.58 -21.61
C LYS A 28 14.41 -10.34 -22.56
N TRP A 29 14.14 -11.27 -23.46
CA TRP A 29 13.03 -11.16 -24.40
C TRP A 29 11.67 -11.07 -23.71
N TYR A 30 11.49 -11.85 -22.63
CA TYR A 30 10.25 -11.85 -21.86
C TYR A 30 10.07 -10.54 -21.06
N ARG A 31 11.14 -10.01 -20.48
CA ARG A 31 11.14 -8.69 -19.83
C ARG A 31 10.75 -7.59 -20.84
N CYS A 32 11.34 -7.62 -22.05
CA CYS A 32 11.00 -6.66 -23.11
C CYS A 32 9.53 -6.77 -23.51
N LEU A 33 9.00 -7.99 -23.65
CA LEU A 33 7.59 -8.22 -23.95
C LEU A 33 6.68 -7.65 -22.88
N LEU A 34 6.97 -7.91 -21.61
CA LEU A 34 6.16 -7.38 -20.50
C LEU A 34 6.22 -5.85 -20.42
N ASN A 35 7.40 -5.25 -20.56
CA ASN A 35 7.57 -3.80 -20.57
C ASN A 35 6.79 -3.16 -21.73
N TYR A 36 6.80 -3.77 -22.91
CA TYR A 36 6.00 -3.32 -24.04
C TYR A 36 4.50 -3.43 -23.76
N CYS A 37 4.06 -4.54 -23.15
CA CYS A 37 2.66 -4.72 -22.76
C CYS A 37 2.23 -3.70 -21.70
N GLU A 38 3.09 -3.38 -20.73
CA GLU A 38 2.82 -2.35 -19.72
C GLU A 38 2.74 -0.96 -20.33
N TRP A 39 3.68 -0.63 -21.22
CA TRP A 39 3.64 0.62 -21.97
C TRP A 39 2.36 0.74 -22.81
N PHE A 40 2.04 -0.28 -23.59
CA PHE A 40 0.83 -0.31 -24.41
C PHE A 40 -0.45 -0.21 -23.56
N PHE A 41 -0.49 -0.92 -22.43
CA PHE A 41 -1.56 -0.81 -21.46
C PHE A 41 -1.73 0.64 -20.97
N ASN A 42 -0.63 1.29 -20.61
CA ASN A 42 -0.64 2.68 -20.18
C ASN A 42 -1.21 3.61 -21.25
N VAL A 43 -0.70 3.51 -22.49
CA VAL A 43 -1.17 4.33 -23.61
C VAL A 43 -2.68 4.14 -23.86
N LEU A 44 -3.15 2.90 -23.86
CA LEU A 44 -4.56 2.61 -24.09
C LEU A 44 -5.46 3.11 -22.96
N VAL A 45 -5.08 2.86 -21.73
CA VAL A 45 -5.92 3.18 -20.57
C VAL A 45 -5.96 4.69 -20.32
N THR A 46 -4.84 5.38 -20.44
CA THR A 46 -4.80 6.84 -20.28
C THR A 46 -5.63 7.54 -21.35
N LYS A 47 -5.43 7.18 -22.63
CA LYS A 47 -6.26 7.71 -23.74
C LYS A 47 -7.74 7.38 -23.57
N TRP A 48 -8.07 6.19 -23.10
CA TRP A 48 -9.46 5.81 -22.83
C TRP A 48 -10.08 6.69 -21.75
N TYR A 49 -9.38 6.99 -20.66
CA TYR A 49 -9.92 7.84 -19.60
C TYR A 49 -10.03 9.30 -20.03
N ASP A 50 -9.16 9.77 -20.91
CA ASP A 50 -9.24 11.11 -21.48
C ASP A 50 -10.44 11.27 -22.45
N LEU A 51 -10.65 10.29 -23.32
CA LEU A 51 -11.72 10.33 -24.33
C LEU A 51 -13.11 10.02 -23.74
N TRP A 52 -13.18 9.17 -22.71
CA TRP A 52 -14.45 8.78 -22.07
C TRP A 52 -14.41 9.04 -20.56
N PRO A 53 -14.40 10.32 -20.14
CA PRO A 53 -14.45 10.65 -18.73
C PRO A 53 -15.78 10.17 -18.14
N ASN A 54 -15.70 9.49 -17.01
CA ASN A 54 -16.91 9.10 -16.30
C ASN A 54 -17.45 10.30 -15.50
N GLN A 55 -18.70 10.66 -15.76
CA GLN A 55 -19.36 11.78 -15.07
C GLN A 55 -20.25 11.32 -13.88
N ARG A 56 -20.45 10.00 -13.71
CA ARG A 56 -21.31 9.47 -12.65
C ARG A 56 -20.62 9.50 -11.30
N MET A 57 -21.44 9.61 -10.24
CA MET A 57 -20.97 9.42 -8.87
C MET A 57 -20.21 8.10 -8.73
N SER A 58 -19.08 8.15 -8.06
CA SER A 58 -18.13 7.04 -8.03
C SER A 58 -18.05 6.33 -6.69
N ILE A 59 -18.70 6.90 -5.68
CA ILE A 59 -18.90 6.32 -4.35
C ILE A 59 -20.30 5.70 -4.23
N THR A 60 -20.51 4.85 -3.23
CA THR A 60 -21.83 4.29 -2.96
C THR A 60 -22.71 5.28 -2.19
N LYS A 61 -24.02 5.18 -2.41
CA LYS A 61 -25.06 5.84 -1.59
C LYS A 61 -25.71 4.88 -0.60
N VAL A 62 -25.37 3.59 -0.67
CA VAL A 62 -25.94 2.56 0.20
C VAL A 62 -25.28 2.68 1.57
N LYS A 63 -26.07 2.90 2.60
CA LYS A 63 -25.59 2.90 3.99
C LYS A 63 -25.15 1.49 4.38
N ARG A 64 -23.94 1.36 4.93
CA ARG A 64 -23.37 0.12 5.48
C ARG A 64 -23.19 0.27 6.97
N LYS A 65 -23.24 -0.86 7.70
CA LYS A 65 -22.91 -0.87 9.14
C LYS A 65 -21.47 -0.39 9.36
N GLN A 66 -20.57 -0.79 8.49
CA GLN A 66 -19.16 -0.43 8.50
C GLN A 66 -18.81 0.10 7.09
N ARG A 67 -18.36 1.34 7.01
CA ARG A 67 -18.02 1.98 5.73
C ARG A 67 -16.74 1.40 5.17
N ILE A 68 -16.55 1.55 3.87
CA ILE A 68 -15.33 1.21 3.15
C ILE A 68 -14.68 2.52 2.71
N ILE A 69 -13.57 2.85 3.31
CA ILE A 69 -12.79 4.04 3.03
C ILE A 69 -11.56 3.65 2.21
N VAL A 70 -11.37 4.24 1.04
CA VAL A 70 -10.13 4.08 0.28
C VAL A 70 -9.25 5.28 0.55
N SER A 71 -8.03 5.04 1.01
CA SER A 71 -7.10 6.07 1.42
C SER A 71 -5.80 5.98 0.62
N LEU A 72 -5.39 7.12 0.06
CA LEU A 72 -4.12 7.26 -0.66
C LEU A 72 -3.49 8.62 -0.37
N THR A 73 -2.21 8.75 -0.69
CA THR A 73 -1.46 10.01 -0.61
C THR A 73 -0.66 10.21 -1.88
N THR A 74 -0.30 11.45 -2.18
CA THR A 74 0.61 11.79 -3.28
C THR A 74 1.50 12.97 -2.90
N TYR A 75 2.37 13.39 -3.79
CA TYR A 75 3.31 14.49 -3.62
C TYR A 75 3.44 15.28 -4.94
N PRO A 76 4.09 16.48 -4.96
CA PRO A 76 4.04 17.37 -6.10
C PRO A 76 4.43 16.78 -7.45
N LYS A 77 5.45 15.93 -7.51
CA LYS A 77 5.87 15.33 -8.79
C LYS A 77 4.84 14.38 -9.42
N ARG A 78 3.96 13.79 -8.61
CA ARG A 78 2.93 12.84 -9.06
C ARG A 78 1.52 13.41 -9.07
N ILE A 79 1.32 14.66 -8.64
CA ILE A 79 0.00 15.29 -8.56
C ILE A 79 -0.71 15.33 -9.93
N GLY A 80 0.05 15.43 -11.02
CA GLY A 80 -0.48 15.41 -12.39
C GLY A 80 -0.94 14.04 -12.89
N THR A 81 -0.52 12.95 -12.23
CA THR A 81 -0.81 11.57 -12.67
C THR A 81 -1.71 10.79 -11.72
N VAL A 82 -1.78 11.15 -10.44
CA VAL A 82 -2.57 10.44 -9.41
C VAL A 82 -4.04 10.28 -9.78
N TRP A 83 -4.60 11.17 -10.57
CA TRP A 83 -5.99 11.10 -11.01
C TRP A 83 -6.30 9.80 -11.80
N PHE A 84 -5.32 9.21 -12.48
CA PHE A 84 -5.49 7.92 -13.15
C PHE A 84 -5.73 6.79 -12.14
N THR A 85 -4.93 6.75 -11.08
CA THR A 85 -5.13 5.82 -9.98
C THR A 85 -6.51 5.98 -9.36
N ILE A 86 -6.86 7.22 -9.00
CA ILE A 86 -8.17 7.55 -8.43
C ILE A 86 -9.30 7.12 -9.36
N GLU A 87 -9.15 7.32 -10.68
CA GLU A 87 -10.15 6.88 -11.66
C GLU A 87 -10.37 5.36 -11.62
N THR A 88 -9.31 4.56 -11.46
CA THR A 88 -9.44 3.10 -11.31
C THR A 88 -10.13 2.70 -10.01
N LEU A 89 -9.86 3.41 -8.92
CA LEU A 89 -10.52 3.21 -7.62
C LEU A 89 -12.01 3.62 -7.70
N MET A 90 -12.32 4.70 -8.37
CA MET A 90 -13.68 5.14 -8.64
C MET A 90 -14.48 4.16 -9.53
N ARG A 91 -13.81 3.35 -10.35
CA ARG A 91 -14.41 2.37 -11.26
C ARG A 91 -14.49 0.95 -10.67
N GLN A 92 -14.22 0.77 -9.39
CA GLN A 92 -14.31 -0.54 -8.75
C GLN A 92 -15.72 -1.14 -8.87
N SER A 93 -15.80 -2.48 -8.94
CA SER A 93 -17.08 -3.22 -9.02
C SER A 93 -17.89 -3.12 -7.72
N VAL A 94 -17.21 -3.06 -6.59
CA VAL A 94 -17.77 -2.66 -5.29
C VAL A 94 -17.29 -1.26 -5.01
N LYS A 95 -18.23 -0.34 -4.85
CA LYS A 95 -17.90 1.07 -4.59
C LYS A 95 -17.48 1.28 -3.14
N ALA A 96 -16.48 2.13 -2.93
CA ALA A 96 -16.18 2.67 -1.62
C ALA A 96 -17.30 3.62 -1.15
N ASP A 97 -17.39 3.84 0.15
CA ASP A 97 -18.24 4.87 0.74
C ASP A 97 -17.55 6.25 0.67
N GLU A 98 -16.21 6.24 0.69
CA GLU A 98 -15.41 7.44 0.53
C GLU A 98 -14.04 7.08 -0.09
N ILE A 99 -13.48 7.99 -0.88
CA ILE A 99 -12.10 7.92 -1.40
C ILE A 99 -11.40 9.19 -0.94
N VAL A 100 -10.33 9.06 -0.16
CA VAL A 100 -9.63 10.18 0.47
C VAL A 100 -8.21 10.28 -0.07
N LEU A 101 -7.85 11.45 -0.59
CA LEU A 101 -6.50 11.81 -0.99
C LEU A 101 -5.90 12.75 0.06
N TRP A 102 -4.83 12.30 0.72
CA TRP A 102 -4.09 13.08 1.72
C TRP A 102 -2.93 13.83 1.05
N LEU A 103 -2.88 15.14 1.26
CA LEU A 103 -1.83 16.03 0.74
C LEU A 103 -1.13 16.73 1.90
N ALA A 104 0.19 16.87 1.82
CA ALA A 104 0.93 17.61 2.83
C ALA A 104 0.77 19.13 2.63
N ASP A 105 0.34 19.86 3.65
CA ASP A 105 0.20 21.33 3.61
C ASP A 105 1.48 22.01 3.11
N SER A 106 2.62 21.56 3.62
CA SER A 106 3.94 22.08 3.27
C SER A 106 4.30 21.89 1.79
N GLN A 107 3.75 20.87 1.12
CA GLN A 107 4.01 20.55 -0.28
C GLN A 107 3.00 21.20 -1.23
N PHE A 108 1.85 21.63 -0.73
CA PHE A 108 0.76 22.23 -1.50
C PHE A 108 0.27 23.55 -0.88
N PRO A 109 1.13 24.58 -0.76
CA PRO A 109 0.83 25.82 -0.05
C PRO A 109 -0.34 26.62 -0.67
N GLY A 110 -0.64 26.38 -1.95
CA GLY A 110 -1.81 27.00 -2.63
C GLY A 110 -3.13 26.25 -2.40
N GLY A 111 -3.12 25.16 -1.61
CA GLY A 111 -4.30 24.39 -1.29
C GLY A 111 -5.04 23.88 -2.53
N LEU A 112 -6.35 23.76 -2.43
CA LEU A 112 -7.21 23.24 -3.50
C LEU A 112 -7.13 24.00 -4.82
N LEU A 113 -6.81 25.31 -4.78
CA LEU A 113 -6.80 26.18 -5.96
C LEU A 113 -5.69 25.81 -6.96
N THR A 114 -4.59 25.26 -6.48
CA THR A 114 -3.42 24.90 -7.30
C THR A 114 -3.49 23.47 -7.84
N LEU A 115 -4.47 22.69 -7.43
CA LEU A 115 -4.60 21.31 -7.86
C LEU A 115 -5.07 21.18 -9.31
N PRO A 116 -4.61 20.14 -10.04
CA PRO A 116 -5.05 19.88 -11.41
C PRO A 116 -6.57 19.77 -11.56
N GLU A 117 -7.10 20.30 -12.66
CA GLU A 117 -8.55 20.29 -12.94
C GLU A 117 -9.15 18.88 -12.89
N ARG A 118 -8.40 17.84 -13.31
CA ARG A 118 -8.87 16.45 -13.23
C ARG A 118 -9.19 16.01 -11.80
N LEU A 119 -8.42 16.43 -10.80
CA LEU A 119 -8.72 16.15 -9.39
C LEU A 119 -9.97 16.90 -8.92
N ARG A 120 -10.14 18.16 -9.31
CA ARG A 120 -11.36 18.94 -8.99
C ARG A 120 -12.62 18.32 -9.60
N GLN A 121 -12.52 17.78 -10.82
CA GLN A 121 -13.62 17.02 -11.44
C GLN A 121 -13.92 15.72 -10.67
N GLN A 122 -12.89 15.04 -10.14
CA GLN A 122 -13.08 13.85 -9.33
C GLN A 122 -13.69 14.17 -7.96
N GLN A 123 -13.42 15.34 -7.36
CA GLN A 123 -14.12 15.79 -6.15
C GLN A 123 -15.63 15.87 -6.37
N LYS A 124 -16.09 16.40 -7.50
CA LYS A 124 -17.54 16.43 -7.86
C LYS A 124 -18.16 15.02 -7.96
N ARG A 125 -17.32 14.00 -8.06
CA ARG A 125 -17.72 12.58 -8.18
C ARG A 125 -17.51 11.77 -6.92
N GLY A 126 -17.07 12.38 -5.82
CA GLY A 126 -16.92 11.75 -4.51
C GLY A 126 -15.48 11.50 -4.06
N LEU A 127 -14.48 12.19 -4.65
CA LEU A 127 -13.15 12.27 -4.06
C LEU A 127 -13.15 13.30 -2.95
N THR A 128 -12.70 12.92 -1.76
CA THR A 128 -12.37 13.82 -0.67
C THR A 128 -10.87 14.14 -0.72
N ILE A 129 -10.51 15.42 -0.63
CA ILE A 129 -9.12 15.86 -0.51
C ILE A 129 -8.93 16.46 0.87
N ARG A 130 -7.95 15.95 1.60
CA ARG A 130 -7.58 16.39 2.95
C ARG A 130 -6.14 16.89 2.98
N PHE A 131 -5.90 17.92 3.73
CA PHE A 131 -4.55 18.45 3.98
C PHE A 131 -4.09 18.06 5.37
N CYS A 132 -2.78 17.80 5.52
CA CYS A 132 -2.20 17.28 6.77
C CYS A 132 -0.68 17.54 6.84
N ASP A 133 -0.06 17.24 7.97
CA ASP A 133 1.40 17.26 8.10
C ASP A 133 2.06 16.23 7.18
N ASP A 134 3.28 16.50 6.74
CA ASP A 134 4.00 15.58 5.88
C ASP A 134 4.61 14.40 6.66
N LEU A 135 4.01 13.25 6.52
CA LEU A 135 4.54 11.96 6.96
C LEU A 135 4.89 11.05 5.77
N ARG A 136 5.23 11.61 4.61
CA ARG A 136 5.54 10.87 3.39
C ARG A 136 4.44 9.86 3.03
N SER A 137 4.80 8.58 2.75
CA SER A 137 3.84 7.52 2.44
C SER A 137 2.93 7.14 3.62
N HIS A 138 3.37 7.40 4.84
CA HIS A 138 2.60 7.10 6.05
C HIS A 138 1.29 7.90 6.15
N LYS A 139 1.16 9.05 5.49
CA LYS A 139 -0.07 9.87 5.49
C LYS A 139 -1.31 9.04 5.17
N LYS A 140 -1.21 8.09 4.24
CA LYS A 140 -2.37 7.31 3.78
C LYS A 140 -2.99 6.43 4.85
N TYR A 141 -2.21 5.91 5.83
CA TYR A 141 -2.77 5.12 6.92
C TYR A 141 -2.94 5.94 8.19
N TYR A 142 -1.97 6.80 8.51
CA TYR A 142 -1.88 7.52 9.77
C TYR A 142 -3.15 8.34 10.07
N TYR A 143 -3.55 9.17 9.14
CA TYR A 143 -4.74 10.01 9.31
C TYR A 143 -6.03 9.21 9.09
N ALA A 144 -6.06 8.34 8.09
CA ALA A 144 -7.25 7.58 7.77
C ALA A 144 -7.70 6.64 8.90
N LEU A 145 -6.78 5.90 9.52
CA LEU A 145 -7.13 4.99 10.62
C LEU A 145 -7.58 5.72 11.89
N GLN A 146 -7.15 6.96 12.10
CA GLN A 146 -7.59 7.78 13.22
C GLN A 146 -8.96 8.44 12.94
N GLU A 147 -9.16 9.01 11.74
CA GLU A 147 -10.41 9.67 11.36
C GLU A 147 -11.55 8.66 11.17
N TYR A 148 -11.24 7.48 10.62
CA TYR A 148 -12.21 6.42 10.30
C TYR A 148 -12.00 5.18 11.20
N SER A 149 -11.80 5.37 12.48
CA SER A 149 -11.38 4.33 13.44
C SER A 149 -12.32 3.14 13.57
N ASN A 150 -13.59 3.26 13.15
CA ASN A 150 -14.60 2.21 13.19
C ASN A 150 -14.90 1.61 11.80
N ASP A 151 -14.23 2.08 10.75
CA ASP A 151 -14.50 1.73 9.36
C ASP A 151 -13.40 0.80 8.79
N LEU A 152 -13.69 0.18 7.65
CA LEU A 152 -12.70 -0.59 6.90
C LEU A 152 -11.87 0.37 6.03
N VAL A 153 -10.59 0.52 6.33
CA VAL A 153 -9.70 1.37 5.55
C VAL A 153 -8.91 0.53 4.56
N ILE A 154 -8.98 0.91 3.28
CA ILE A 154 -8.22 0.28 2.20
C ILE A 154 -7.13 1.26 1.77
N LEU A 155 -5.88 0.86 1.94
CA LEU A 155 -4.72 1.63 1.51
C LEU A 155 -4.41 1.37 0.04
N ALA A 156 -4.05 2.44 -0.66
CA ALA A 156 -3.65 2.43 -2.06
C ALA A 156 -2.48 3.39 -2.32
N ASP A 157 -1.63 3.08 -3.30
CA ASP A 157 -0.59 3.98 -3.79
C ASP A 157 -1.11 4.86 -4.93
N ASP A 158 -0.39 5.92 -5.26
CA ASP A 158 -0.79 6.97 -6.19
C ASP A 158 -0.39 6.73 -7.65
N ASP A 159 0.33 5.62 -7.91
CA ASP A 159 0.98 5.35 -9.19
C ASP A 159 0.58 4.01 -9.84
N LEU A 160 -0.58 3.46 -9.44
CA LEU A 160 -1.02 2.13 -9.87
C LEU A 160 -2.40 2.15 -10.53
N PHE A 161 -2.59 1.29 -11.54
CA PHE A 161 -3.90 0.98 -12.11
C PHE A 161 -4.51 -0.22 -11.38
N TYR A 162 -5.46 0.02 -10.48
CA TYR A 162 -6.10 -1.04 -9.72
C TYR A 162 -7.10 -1.85 -10.55
N PRO A 163 -7.03 -3.19 -10.51
CA PRO A 163 -8.04 -4.06 -11.09
C PRO A 163 -9.44 -3.77 -10.55
N ARG A 164 -10.44 -3.87 -11.41
CA ARG A 164 -11.82 -3.52 -11.07
C ARG A 164 -12.44 -4.31 -9.92
N ASP A 165 -11.83 -5.43 -9.56
CA ASP A 165 -12.31 -6.33 -8.50
C ASP A 165 -11.46 -6.29 -7.22
N THR A 166 -10.56 -5.30 -7.07
CA THR A 166 -9.65 -5.20 -5.92
C THR A 166 -10.42 -5.07 -4.61
N ILE A 167 -11.32 -4.10 -4.46
CA ILE A 167 -12.15 -3.94 -3.25
C ILE A 167 -12.97 -5.21 -2.97
N LYS A 168 -13.58 -5.79 -4.02
CA LYS A 168 -14.37 -7.03 -3.88
C LYS A 168 -13.55 -8.19 -3.30
N LYS A 169 -12.28 -8.32 -3.72
CA LYS A 169 -11.39 -9.37 -3.23
C LYS A 169 -10.97 -9.15 -1.79
N LEU A 170 -10.61 -7.92 -1.44
CA LEU A 170 -10.27 -7.54 -0.06
C LEU A 170 -11.42 -7.83 0.89
N LEU A 171 -12.63 -7.43 0.55
CA LEU A 171 -13.84 -7.72 1.35
C LEU A 171 -14.16 -9.20 1.45
N ARG A 172 -13.83 -9.99 0.43
CA ARG A 172 -14.02 -11.44 0.50
C ARG A 172 -13.05 -12.08 1.49
N MET A 173 -11.80 -11.62 1.56
CA MET A 173 -10.85 -12.08 2.56
C MET A 173 -11.25 -11.64 3.95
N HIS A 174 -11.59 -10.37 4.13
CA HIS A 174 -12.06 -9.83 5.41
C HIS A 174 -13.29 -10.58 5.97
N ARG A 175 -14.23 -11.03 5.13
CA ARG A 175 -15.34 -11.86 5.59
C ARG A 175 -14.92 -13.22 6.16
N ALA A 176 -13.81 -13.78 5.65
CA ALA A 176 -13.27 -15.03 6.17
C ALA A 176 -12.41 -14.82 7.42
N TRP A 177 -11.73 -13.67 7.50
CA TRP A 177 -10.82 -13.28 8.57
C TRP A 177 -11.07 -11.81 8.96
N PRO A 178 -12.11 -11.54 9.78
CA PRO A 178 -12.54 -10.16 10.05
C PRO A 178 -11.53 -9.30 10.81
N GLU A 179 -10.63 -9.90 11.57
CA GLU A 179 -9.64 -9.19 12.38
C GLU A 179 -8.29 -9.05 11.66
N ASP A 180 -8.11 -9.77 10.54
CA ASP A 180 -6.84 -9.75 9.81
C ASP A 180 -6.70 -8.50 8.95
N ILE A 181 -5.45 -8.06 8.79
CA ILE A 181 -5.06 -7.20 7.68
C ILE A 181 -5.11 -8.05 6.41
N CYS A 182 -5.90 -7.64 5.42
CA CYS A 182 -6.07 -8.36 4.16
C CYS A 182 -5.36 -7.64 3.02
N CYS A 183 -4.41 -8.27 2.33
CA CYS A 183 -3.66 -7.66 1.23
C CYS A 183 -3.71 -8.47 -0.08
N ILE A 184 -3.62 -7.76 -1.21
CA ILE A 184 -3.57 -8.40 -2.53
C ILE A 184 -2.23 -9.10 -2.75
N THR A 185 -1.14 -8.47 -2.33
CA THR A 185 0.23 -8.98 -2.46
C THR A 185 0.98 -8.85 -1.14
N ALA A 186 1.82 -9.81 -0.88
CA ALA A 186 2.68 -9.84 0.29
C ALA A 186 3.99 -10.58 -0.02
N GLN A 187 4.96 -10.46 0.84
CA GLN A 187 6.14 -11.33 0.85
C GLN A 187 6.23 -12.10 2.16
N VAL A 188 6.88 -13.26 2.10
CA VAL A 188 7.15 -14.05 3.31
C VAL A 188 8.27 -13.40 4.11
N ILE A 189 8.08 -13.35 5.42
CA ILE A 189 9.12 -12.99 6.38
C ILE A 189 9.72 -14.29 6.90
N GLU A 190 10.98 -14.53 6.58
CA GLU A 190 11.69 -15.69 7.13
C GLU A 190 11.86 -15.54 8.66
N PRO A 191 11.79 -16.63 9.44
CA PRO A 191 11.94 -16.55 10.90
C PRO A 191 13.24 -15.90 11.34
N THR A 192 14.33 -16.08 10.60
CA THR A 192 15.62 -15.43 10.84
C THR A 192 15.57 -13.92 10.64
N PHE A 193 14.60 -13.40 9.90
CA PHE A 193 14.40 -11.98 9.67
C PHE A 193 13.81 -11.26 10.90
N LEU A 194 13.04 -11.98 11.71
CA LEU A 194 12.50 -11.45 12.97
C LEU A 194 13.59 -11.26 14.04
N SER A 195 14.74 -11.93 13.88
CA SER A 195 15.86 -11.90 14.83
C SER A 195 17.14 -11.29 14.28
N LYS A 196 17.27 -11.11 12.96
CA LYS A 196 18.48 -10.58 12.31
C LYS A 196 18.14 -9.56 11.25
N PRO A 197 18.82 -8.42 11.21
CA PRO A 197 18.61 -7.37 10.21
C PRO A 197 19.31 -7.74 8.90
N SER A 198 18.91 -8.79 8.24
CA SER A 198 19.47 -9.08 6.93
C SER A 198 18.40 -9.57 5.98
N LEU A 199 18.41 -8.98 4.79
CA LEU A 199 17.97 -9.59 3.54
C LEU A 199 16.60 -9.23 2.98
N TRP A 200 16.28 -7.94 2.89
CA TRP A 200 15.40 -7.49 1.82
C TRP A 200 15.93 -7.81 0.40
N ARG A 201 17.20 -8.20 0.29
CA ARG A 201 17.85 -8.54 -0.99
C ARG A 201 17.40 -9.84 -1.62
N ASN A 202 16.60 -10.63 -0.90
CA ASN A 202 15.97 -11.81 -1.47
C ASN A 202 14.46 -11.61 -1.52
N PRO A 203 13.93 -10.85 -2.52
CA PRO A 203 12.51 -10.67 -2.71
C PRO A 203 11.92 -12.00 -3.16
N GLN A 204 11.78 -12.89 -2.23
CA GLN A 204 11.06 -14.13 -2.46
C GLN A 204 9.59 -13.74 -2.66
N ILE A 205 9.22 -13.74 -3.93
CA ILE A 205 7.95 -14.24 -4.38
C ILE A 205 6.77 -13.56 -3.70
N ASN A 206 6.04 -12.85 -4.51
CA ASN A 206 4.67 -12.47 -4.26
C ASN A 206 3.87 -13.72 -3.84
N GLU A 207 3.88 -14.03 -2.56
CA GLU A 207 3.27 -15.23 -2.01
C GLU A 207 1.74 -15.11 -2.03
N CYS A 208 1.09 -16.24 -2.20
CA CYS A 208 -0.36 -16.36 -2.14
C CYS A 208 -0.76 -17.60 -1.37
N GLY A 209 -1.99 -17.61 -0.90
CA GLY A 209 -2.55 -18.74 -0.14
C GLY A 209 -2.24 -18.70 1.35
N LEU A 210 -1.39 -17.79 1.80
CA LEU A 210 -1.10 -17.59 3.21
C LEU A 210 -2.24 -16.79 3.84
N GLN A 211 -2.91 -17.38 4.80
CA GLN A 211 -4.05 -16.80 5.49
C GLN A 211 -3.87 -16.94 6.99
N HIS A 212 -4.29 -15.90 7.72
CA HIS A 212 -4.26 -15.87 9.17
C HIS A 212 -2.86 -16.17 9.74
N THR A 213 -1.84 -15.47 9.21
CA THR A 213 -0.43 -15.72 9.55
C THR A 213 0.30 -14.45 9.95
N ASP A 214 1.35 -14.60 10.72
CA ASP A 214 2.32 -13.55 11.08
C ASP A 214 3.60 -13.61 10.24
N ARG A 215 3.70 -14.55 9.30
CA ARG A 215 4.90 -14.80 8.49
C ARG A 215 4.98 -13.99 7.21
N ILE A 216 4.15 -12.98 7.05
CA ILE A 216 4.12 -12.18 5.83
C ILE A 216 4.11 -10.69 6.14
N GLN A 217 4.73 -9.93 5.24
CA GLN A 217 4.61 -8.49 5.16
C GLN A 217 3.64 -8.12 4.05
N ALA A 218 2.66 -7.30 4.38
CA ALA A 218 1.71 -6.76 3.42
C ALA A 218 2.36 -5.65 2.57
N PHE A 219 2.16 -5.69 1.25
CA PHE A 219 2.45 -4.54 0.39
C PHE A 219 1.24 -3.62 0.34
N THR A 220 1.26 -2.55 1.12
CA THR A 220 0.12 -1.64 1.29
C THR A 220 -0.34 -1.04 -0.02
N GLY A 221 0.59 -0.70 -0.91
CA GLY A 221 0.32 -0.13 -2.22
C GLY A 221 -0.45 -1.04 -3.17
N SER A 222 -0.38 -2.35 -3.03
CA SER A 222 -1.12 -3.26 -3.93
C SER A 222 -2.63 -3.29 -3.68
N GLY A 223 -3.08 -2.66 -2.62
CA GLY A 223 -4.42 -2.71 -2.04
C GLY A 223 -4.40 -3.56 -0.77
N THR A 224 -4.51 -2.90 0.38
CA THR A 224 -4.50 -3.54 1.70
C THR A 224 -5.63 -2.99 2.54
N LEU A 225 -6.49 -3.87 3.01
CA LEU A 225 -7.59 -3.56 3.92
C LEU A 225 -7.11 -3.73 5.35
N ILE A 226 -7.28 -2.69 6.15
CA ILE A 226 -6.99 -2.66 7.59
C ILE A 226 -8.32 -2.51 8.32
N PRO A 227 -8.73 -3.50 9.12
CA PRO A 227 -9.91 -3.38 9.96
C PRO A 227 -9.65 -2.53 11.21
N PRO A 228 -10.69 -2.09 11.93
CA PRO A 228 -10.54 -1.42 13.23
C PRO A 228 -9.65 -2.20 14.20
N ASN A 229 -8.89 -1.49 15.01
CA ASN A 229 -8.02 -2.04 16.06
C ASN A 229 -6.91 -3.01 15.58
N ALA A 230 -6.63 -3.06 14.29
CA ALA A 230 -5.58 -3.93 13.74
C ALA A 230 -4.15 -3.46 14.08
N LEU A 231 -3.98 -2.22 14.51
CA LEU A 231 -2.67 -1.67 14.87
C LEU A 231 -2.71 -1.12 16.31
N PRO A 232 -1.59 -1.22 17.06
CA PRO A 232 -1.49 -0.67 18.41
C PRO A 232 -1.37 0.86 18.37
N ARG A 233 -1.50 1.51 19.53
CA ARG A 233 -1.40 2.99 19.65
C ARG A 233 -0.05 3.52 19.18
N GLU A 234 1.02 2.77 19.39
CA GLU A 234 2.39 3.09 19.00
C GLU A 234 2.54 3.26 17.48
N ALA A 235 1.66 2.63 16.69
CA ALA A 235 1.63 2.80 15.23
C ALA A 235 1.38 4.25 14.79
N PHE A 236 0.89 5.09 15.70
CA PHE A 236 0.55 6.49 15.46
C PHE A 236 1.52 7.47 16.16
N ASP A 237 2.71 7.01 16.56
CA ASP A 237 3.76 7.89 17.08
C ASP A 237 4.54 8.52 15.92
N LYS A 238 4.29 9.83 15.67
CA LYS A 238 4.97 10.60 14.60
C LYS A 238 6.49 10.63 14.75
N ARG A 239 6.99 10.71 16.00
CA ARG A 239 8.44 10.75 16.26
C ARG A 239 9.06 9.41 15.91
N ALA A 240 8.49 8.32 16.41
CA ALA A 240 8.96 6.98 16.12
C ALA A 240 8.91 6.67 14.61
N ILE A 241 7.83 7.03 13.90
CA ILE A 241 7.74 6.92 12.43
C ILE A 241 8.90 7.67 11.76
N SER A 242 9.11 8.94 12.12
CA SER A 242 10.10 9.79 11.47
C SER A 242 11.53 9.35 11.74
N CYS A 243 11.83 8.83 12.93
CA CYS A 243 13.17 8.42 13.32
C CYS A 243 13.50 6.98 12.91
N LEU A 244 12.56 6.06 13.03
CA LEU A 244 12.84 4.63 12.87
C LEU A 244 12.52 4.11 11.47
N CYS A 245 11.41 4.58 10.87
CA CYS A 245 10.91 4.02 9.62
C CYS A 245 10.25 5.08 8.71
N PRO A 246 10.98 6.13 8.29
CA PRO A 246 10.38 7.28 7.59
C PRO A 246 9.95 7.00 6.14
N TYR A 247 10.43 5.93 5.50
CA TYR A 247 10.26 5.71 4.07
C TYR A 247 9.43 4.47 3.71
N ALA A 248 9.17 3.57 4.68
CA ALA A 248 8.57 2.26 4.41
C ALA A 248 7.33 2.00 5.26
N ASP A 249 6.21 2.58 4.87
CA ASP A 249 4.92 2.37 5.55
C ASP A 249 4.48 0.90 5.55
N ASP A 250 4.80 0.14 4.51
CA ASP A 250 4.56 -1.32 4.42
C ASP A 250 5.22 -2.07 5.57
N LEU A 251 6.47 -1.73 5.80
CA LEU A 251 7.32 -2.33 6.81
C LEU A 251 6.82 -1.97 8.21
N TRP A 252 6.54 -0.67 8.42
CA TRP A 252 6.00 -0.15 9.67
C TRP A 252 4.68 -0.80 10.04
N ILE A 253 3.71 -0.81 9.12
CA ILE A 253 2.39 -1.39 9.35
C ILE A 253 2.49 -2.87 9.69
N SER A 254 3.31 -3.63 8.93
CA SER A 254 3.49 -5.06 9.16
C SER A 254 4.16 -5.32 10.51
N PHE A 255 5.18 -4.54 10.88
CA PHE A 255 5.83 -4.61 12.18
C PHE A 255 4.86 -4.32 13.33
N MET A 256 4.06 -3.26 13.20
CA MET A 256 3.07 -2.88 14.21
C MET A 256 1.92 -3.88 14.31
N ALA A 257 1.50 -4.48 13.19
CA ALA A 257 0.53 -5.57 13.20
C ALA A 257 1.03 -6.79 14.00
N HIS A 258 2.28 -7.20 13.77
CA HIS A 258 2.91 -8.27 14.56
C HIS A 258 2.92 -7.94 16.06
N ARG A 259 3.31 -6.73 16.43
CA ARG A 259 3.31 -6.30 17.83
C ARG A 259 1.92 -6.30 18.47
N ASN A 260 0.90 -6.05 17.67
CA ASN A 260 -0.51 -6.10 18.10
C ASN A 260 -1.09 -7.52 18.15
N GLY A 261 -0.36 -8.53 17.68
CA GLY A 261 -0.86 -9.89 17.51
C GLY A 261 -1.81 -10.05 16.32
N THR A 262 -1.93 -9.02 15.50
CA THR A 262 -2.80 -9.01 14.32
C THR A 262 -2.19 -9.88 13.21
N LYS A 263 -2.99 -10.81 12.69
CA LYS A 263 -2.58 -11.66 11.58
C LYS A 263 -2.80 -10.97 10.24
N ILE A 264 -2.12 -11.47 9.23
CA ILE A 264 -2.23 -10.96 7.86
C ILE A 264 -2.68 -12.10 6.94
N SER A 265 -3.58 -11.78 6.01
CA SER A 265 -4.11 -12.72 5.03
C SER A 265 -3.92 -12.23 3.60
N THR A 266 -3.50 -13.14 2.70
CA THR A 266 -3.36 -12.88 1.26
C THR A 266 -4.42 -13.59 0.45
N LEU A 267 -4.48 -13.32 -0.86
CA LEU A 267 -5.34 -14.04 -1.79
C LEU A 267 -4.94 -15.54 -1.87
N LYS A 268 -5.93 -16.42 -1.92
CA LYS A 268 -5.72 -17.88 -2.13
C LYS A 268 -5.00 -18.20 -3.45
N ARG A 269 -5.17 -17.35 -4.46
CA ARG A 269 -4.57 -17.53 -5.79
C ARG A 269 -3.72 -16.33 -6.12
N TRP A 270 -2.53 -16.59 -6.61
CA TRP A 270 -1.58 -15.58 -7.05
C TRP A 270 -2.20 -14.56 -7.99
N ARG A 271 -1.82 -13.32 -7.79
CA ARG A 271 -2.13 -12.18 -8.68
C ARG A 271 -0.87 -11.35 -8.89
N PRO A 272 -0.66 -10.82 -10.10
CA PRO A 272 0.43 -9.86 -10.29
C PRO A 272 0.14 -8.59 -9.51
N PHE A 273 1.20 -7.88 -9.19
CA PHE A 273 1.11 -6.51 -8.71
C PHE A 273 0.31 -5.65 -9.72
N PRO A 274 -0.45 -4.65 -9.28
CA PRO A 274 -1.14 -3.74 -10.20
C PRO A 274 -0.17 -3.09 -11.17
N VAL A 275 -0.62 -2.78 -12.39
CA VAL A 275 0.22 -2.14 -13.41
C VAL A 275 0.57 -0.74 -12.97
N SER A 276 1.85 -0.38 -13.01
CA SER A 276 2.33 0.96 -12.67
C SER A 276 1.96 1.98 -13.77
N ILE A 277 1.70 3.21 -13.37
CA ILE A 277 1.53 4.34 -14.29
C ILE A 277 2.91 4.68 -14.87
N TYR A 278 3.01 4.75 -16.19
CA TYR A 278 4.26 5.01 -16.87
C TYR A 278 4.85 6.37 -16.46
N GLY A 279 6.16 6.40 -16.21
CA GLY A 279 6.90 7.60 -15.83
C GLY A 279 6.98 7.86 -14.32
N THR A 280 6.25 7.12 -13.48
CA THR A 280 6.26 7.32 -12.01
C THR A 280 7.38 6.54 -11.31
N ALA A 281 7.98 5.55 -11.97
CA ALA A 281 8.99 4.67 -11.37
C ALA A 281 10.27 5.38 -10.93
N LYS A 282 10.73 6.41 -11.68
CA LYS A 282 12.00 7.10 -11.41
C LYS A 282 12.06 7.78 -10.03
N ASP A 283 10.92 8.21 -9.52
CA ASP A 283 10.79 8.89 -8.23
C ASP A 283 10.14 7.98 -7.17
N SER A 284 10.20 6.66 -7.37
CA SER A 284 9.62 5.68 -6.45
C SER A 284 10.49 5.49 -5.21
N LEU A 285 9.84 5.39 -4.05
CA LEU A 285 10.48 4.95 -2.80
C LEU A 285 11.12 3.55 -2.92
N TYR A 286 10.75 2.77 -3.94
CA TYR A 286 11.37 1.49 -4.23
C TYR A 286 12.91 1.58 -4.38
N TYR A 287 13.42 2.64 -5.03
CA TYR A 287 14.87 2.82 -5.15
C TYR A 287 15.53 3.11 -3.81
N ILE A 288 14.90 3.93 -2.99
CA ILE A 288 15.41 4.27 -1.64
C ILE A 288 15.34 3.04 -0.74
N ASN A 289 14.20 2.39 -0.70
CA ASN A 289 13.92 1.30 0.23
C ASN A 289 14.60 -0.01 -0.20
N GLY A 290 14.52 -0.36 -1.49
CA GLY A 290 15.04 -1.63 -2.01
C GLY A 290 16.50 -1.53 -2.45
N GLU A 291 16.82 -0.69 -3.45
CA GLU A 291 18.15 -0.67 -4.06
C GLU A 291 19.19 0.01 -3.16
N ALA A 292 18.84 1.08 -2.46
CA ALA A 292 19.72 1.74 -1.49
C ALA A 292 19.74 1.07 -0.09
N GLY A 293 18.98 -0.03 0.11
CA GLY A 293 19.01 -0.83 1.32
C GLY A 293 18.36 -0.21 2.56
N GLN A 294 17.53 0.83 2.38
CA GLN A 294 16.90 1.52 3.50
C GLN A 294 15.87 0.65 4.24
N ASN A 295 15.29 -0.36 3.60
CA ASN A 295 14.43 -1.31 4.29
C ASN A 295 15.18 -2.07 5.38
N ASP A 296 16.42 -2.51 5.12
CA ASP A 296 17.23 -3.22 6.11
C ASP A 296 17.58 -2.31 7.30
N VAL A 297 17.91 -1.04 7.02
CA VAL A 297 18.21 -0.04 8.05
C VAL A 297 16.98 0.22 8.92
N GLN A 298 15.84 0.49 8.30
CA GLN A 298 14.58 0.78 9.00
C GLN A 298 14.12 -0.43 9.84
N TRP A 299 14.22 -1.63 9.28
CA TRP A 299 13.90 -2.85 10.02
C TRP A 299 14.80 -3.05 11.23
N LYS A 300 16.09 -2.84 11.08
CA LYS A 300 17.06 -2.87 12.17
C LYS A 300 16.70 -1.88 13.28
N ASN A 301 16.40 -0.62 12.91
CA ASN A 301 15.97 0.41 13.86
C ASN A 301 14.74 -0.02 14.67
N LEU A 302 13.76 -0.66 14.00
CA LEU A 302 12.55 -1.15 14.66
C LEU A 302 12.85 -2.26 15.67
N LEU A 303 13.70 -3.23 15.28
CA LEU A 303 14.12 -4.33 16.16
C LEU A 303 14.92 -3.82 17.36
N GLU A 304 15.80 -2.86 17.17
CA GLU A 304 16.61 -2.28 18.25
C GLU A 304 15.75 -1.48 19.22
N TYR A 305 14.81 -0.71 18.72
CA TYR A 305 13.95 0.14 19.56
C TYR A 305 12.85 -0.63 20.30
N TYR A 306 12.16 -1.54 19.60
CA TYR A 306 11.01 -2.26 20.16
C TYR A 306 11.35 -3.65 20.68
N GLY A 307 12.57 -4.13 20.48
CA GLY A 307 13.00 -5.51 20.77
C GLY A 307 12.68 -6.49 19.65
N VAL A 308 13.33 -7.65 19.72
CA VAL A 308 13.13 -8.75 18.78
C VAL A 308 11.73 -9.34 18.95
N MET A 309 11.03 -9.55 17.87
CA MET A 309 9.73 -10.21 17.88
C MET A 309 9.95 -11.71 18.14
N SER A 310 9.35 -12.26 19.22
CA SER A 310 9.39 -13.69 19.51
C SER A 310 8.33 -14.44 18.71
N ASP A 311 8.61 -15.68 18.35
CA ASP A 311 7.68 -16.59 17.65
C ASP A 311 6.35 -16.80 18.42
N ASP A 312 6.34 -16.53 19.73
CA ASP A 312 5.20 -16.77 20.62
C ASP A 312 4.28 -15.55 20.84
N GLY A 313 4.31 -14.55 19.98
CA GLY A 313 3.28 -13.50 19.86
C GLY A 313 2.83 -12.76 21.15
N ALA A 314 3.46 -12.96 22.28
CA ALA A 314 3.20 -12.22 23.51
C ALA A 314 4.29 -12.43 24.56
N LYS A 315 4.78 -11.33 25.11
CA LYS A 315 5.61 -11.23 26.31
C LYS A 315 7.13 -11.23 26.15
N SER A 316 7.67 -10.12 25.67
CA SER A 316 8.97 -9.66 26.13
C SER A 316 9.00 -8.14 26.26
N ALA A 317 8.11 -7.60 27.07
CA ALA A 317 8.09 -6.16 27.43
C ALA A 317 9.09 -5.81 28.57
N LYS A 318 9.91 -6.73 29.05
CA LYS A 318 10.77 -6.51 30.22
C LYS A 318 12.22 -6.10 29.94
N GLY A 319 12.66 -6.07 28.68
CA GLY A 319 14.03 -5.68 28.30
C GLY A 319 14.17 -4.27 27.71
N ALA A 320 13.06 -3.61 27.40
CA ALA A 320 13.06 -2.41 26.58
C ALA A 320 13.30 -1.08 27.32
N ASP A 321 13.21 -1.05 28.63
CA ASP A 321 13.28 0.22 29.39
C ASP A 321 14.69 0.85 29.44
N LYS A 322 15.75 0.05 29.46
CA LYS A 322 17.12 0.59 29.54
C LYS A 322 17.66 1.13 28.20
N HIS A 323 17.11 0.66 27.08
CA HIS A 323 17.55 1.14 25.75
C HIS A 323 16.74 2.37 25.26
N LYS A 324 15.52 2.53 25.79
CA LYS A 324 14.69 3.72 25.51
C LYS A 324 15.32 5.03 26.00
N GLU A 325 16.03 5.00 27.10
CA GLU A 325 16.70 6.20 27.65
C GLU A 325 17.87 6.64 26.77
N SER A 326 18.70 5.72 26.27
CA SER A 326 19.87 6.07 25.43
C SER A 326 19.53 6.53 24.01
N VAL A 327 18.39 6.09 23.47
CA VAL A 327 17.90 6.53 22.15
C VAL A 327 17.10 7.82 22.29
N ALA A 328 16.44 8.04 23.44
CA ALA A 328 15.70 9.27 23.72
C ALA A 328 16.63 10.49 23.92
N GLU A 329 17.87 10.29 24.38
CA GLU A 329 18.87 11.37 24.51
C GLU A 329 19.47 11.78 23.15
N ASN A 330 19.39 10.94 22.12
CA ASN A 330 19.86 11.21 20.76
C ASN A 330 18.74 11.56 19.76
N MET A 331 17.50 11.68 20.23
CA MET A 331 16.31 12.14 19.49
C MET A 331 15.96 13.59 19.85
#